data_a0736c670c83e958aebd16de20d60224
#
_entry.id   a0736c670c83e958aebd16de20d60224
#
_cell.length_a   1.000
_cell.length_b   1.000
_cell.length_c   1.000
_cell.angle_alpha   90.00
_cell.angle_beta   90.00
_cell.angle_gamma   90.00
#
_symmetry.space_group_name_H-M   'P 1'
#
loop_
_entity.id
_entity.type
_entity.pdbx_description
1 polymer ?
#
loop_
_entity_poly.entity_id
_entity_poly.type
_entity_poly.pdbx_seq_one_letter_code
_entity_poly.pdbx_strand_id
1 'polypeptide(L)'
;MGGERAAAVEDEEGGKDPLMPETRLTRDRLEALLKKMASTKVVVVGDAMLDVYLVGEVDRVSPEAPVPVVTVHASRHGLGGAANVAANVAALGAECRLVAVVGDDTRGASVRTELDDLHLSSDYLVVDSGRPTTSKTRVVARGQQMLRIDEEIEDPISARVMEQLGSALERALRDADALLIEDYNKGTLVPQVIERGMTIARKRSLPVVVDPKFKNFFAYRGATVFKPNRRELELAMGAALDLAHPDALPDALGKLAVDNLLLTLGAEGMLLATKDGQITRIPTMAREVFDVSGAGDTVTAWVGAALAGGASMREAAHVANFAAGIEVGKAGVATVAPADVLAVHEAYYDQLGKLRREGLL
;
A
#
# COMPACT_ATOMS: atom_id res chain seq x y z
N MET A 1 58.99 -13.22 45.98
CA MET A 1 58.86 -13.56 44.53
C MET A 1 57.50 -14.12 44.31
N GLY A 2 56.59 -13.33 43.89
CA GLY A 2 55.24 -13.70 43.55
C GLY A 2 54.82 -12.81 42.40
N GLY A 3 54.77 -13.39 41.17
CA GLY A 3 54.31 -12.70 39.99
C GLY A 3 52.79 -12.78 39.88
N GLU A 4 52.13 -11.69 40.00
CA GLU A 4 50.71 -11.55 39.63
C GLU A 4 50.57 -11.52 38.11
N ARG A 5 49.87 -12.52 37.60
CA ARG A 5 49.37 -12.49 36.24
C ARG A 5 48.08 -11.67 36.20
N ALA A 6 48.10 -10.53 35.50
CA ALA A 6 46.94 -9.79 35.12
C ALA A 6 46.11 -10.65 34.15
N ALA A 7 44.90 -10.98 34.53
CA ALA A 7 43.87 -11.56 33.63
C ALA A 7 43.34 -10.45 32.73
N ALA A 8 43.49 -10.65 31.42
CA ALA A 8 42.81 -9.86 30.43
C ALA A 8 41.29 -10.13 30.51
N VAL A 9 40.53 -9.12 30.81
CA VAL A 9 39.07 -9.13 30.67
C VAL A 9 38.79 -8.97 29.17
N GLU A 10 38.31 -10.04 28.57
CA GLU A 10 37.75 -9.98 27.23
C GLU A 10 36.42 -9.20 27.31
N ASP A 11 36.39 -8.02 26.73
CA ASP A 11 35.17 -7.26 26.44
C ASP A 11 34.45 -7.95 25.27
N GLU A 12 33.64 -8.95 25.58
CA GLU A 12 32.59 -9.45 24.71
C GLU A 12 31.23 -9.05 25.30
N GLU A 13 30.70 -7.96 24.80
CA GLU A 13 29.25 -7.75 24.57
C GLU A 13 29.08 -6.43 23.84
N GLY A 14 29.27 -6.49 22.52
CA GLY A 14 28.77 -5.48 21.62
C GLY A 14 27.25 -5.50 21.70
N GLY A 15 26.65 -4.64 22.54
CA GLY A 15 25.22 -4.46 22.68
C GLY A 15 24.62 -4.20 21.31
N LYS A 16 23.72 -5.09 20.84
CA LYS A 16 22.93 -4.87 19.63
C LYS A 16 22.07 -3.62 19.88
N ASP A 17 22.32 -2.59 19.07
CA ASP A 17 21.53 -1.34 19.10
C ASP A 17 20.09 -1.65 18.71
N PRO A 18 19.09 -1.53 19.62
CA PRO A 18 17.71 -1.88 19.35
C PRO A 18 17.04 -0.97 18.30
N LEU A 19 17.70 0.13 17.90
CA LEU A 19 17.19 1.09 16.92
C LEU A 19 17.77 0.89 15.51
N MET A 20 18.69 -0.07 15.33
CA MET A 20 19.26 -0.33 14.02
C MET A 20 18.74 -1.64 13.46
N PRO A 21 18.15 -1.63 12.24
CA PRO A 21 17.85 -2.87 11.54
C PRO A 21 19.15 -3.64 11.30
N GLU A 22 19.15 -4.94 11.61
CA GLU A 22 20.30 -5.84 11.43
C GLU A 22 20.85 -5.89 9.99
N THR A 23 20.12 -5.32 9.04
CA THR A 23 20.54 -5.15 7.64
C THR A 23 20.24 -3.72 7.19
N ARG A 24 21.27 -2.88 7.22
CA ARG A 24 21.21 -1.54 6.61
C ARG A 24 21.00 -1.68 5.10
N LEU A 25 19.92 -1.12 4.54
CA LEU A 25 19.78 -0.95 3.11
C LEU A 25 20.80 0.09 2.65
N THR A 26 21.89 -0.35 2.00
CA THR A 26 22.90 0.57 1.49
C THR A 26 22.35 1.36 0.30
N ARG A 27 22.95 2.53 0.02
CA ARG A 27 22.57 3.35 -1.14
C ARG A 27 22.68 2.55 -2.43
N ASP A 28 23.83 1.90 -2.66
CA ASP A 28 24.07 1.13 -3.90
C ASP A 28 23.04 0.00 -4.06
N ARG A 29 22.67 -0.66 -2.95
CA ARG A 29 21.62 -1.68 -2.98
C ARG A 29 20.25 -1.09 -3.29
N LEU A 30 19.91 0.07 -2.72
CA LEU A 30 18.67 0.77 -3.01
C LEU A 30 18.60 1.20 -4.48
N GLU A 31 19.66 1.81 -5.02
CA GLU A 31 19.72 2.22 -6.43
C GLU A 31 19.57 1.01 -7.37
N ALA A 32 20.27 -0.09 -7.08
CA ALA A 32 20.15 -1.32 -7.84
C ALA A 32 18.76 -1.93 -7.79
N LEU A 33 18.11 -1.85 -6.63
CA LEU A 33 16.74 -2.33 -6.43
C LEU A 33 15.74 -1.46 -7.20
N LEU A 34 15.81 -0.13 -7.08
CA LEU A 34 14.92 0.80 -7.79
C LEU A 34 15.02 0.62 -9.31
N LYS A 35 16.25 0.41 -9.82
CA LYS A 35 16.45 0.12 -11.25
C LYS A 35 15.78 -1.20 -11.67
N LYS A 36 15.82 -2.23 -10.84
CA LYS A 36 15.14 -3.50 -11.10
C LYS A 36 13.63 -3.34 -11.03
N MET A 37 13.11 -2.62 -10.02
CA MET A 37 11.68 -2.33 -9.88
C MET A 37 11.12 -1.66 -11.14
N ALA A 38 11.82 -0.70 -11.71
CA ALA A 38 11.41 0.00 -12.94
C ALA A 38 11.33 -0.92 -14.18
N SER A 39 11.89 -2.12 -14.14
CA SER A 39 11.83 -3.10 -15.25
C SER A 39 10.83 -4.23 -15.03
N THR A 40 10.04 -4.18 -13.96
CA THR A 40 9.06 -5.22 -13.61
C THR A 40 7.71 -4.99 -14.26
N LYS A 41 6.94 -6.07 -14.36
CA LYS A 41 5.54 -6.08 -14.80
C LYS A 41 4.65 -6.49 -13.64
N VAL A 42 3.91 -5.54 -13.12
CA VAL A 42 3.07 -5.73 -11.93
C VAL A 42 1.60 -5.74 -12.34
N VAL A 43 0.87 -6.73 -11.90
CA VAL A 43 -0.59 -6.78 -12.06
C VAL A 43 -1.24 -6.34 -10.76
N VAL A 44 -2.16 -5.38 -10.85
CA VAL A 44 -3.02 -4.95 -9.75
C VAL A 44 -4.43 -5.39 -10.05
N VAL A 45 -5.06 -6.16 -9.16
CA VAL A 45 -6.46 -6.53 -9.26
C VAL A 45 -7.22 -6.07 -8.03
N GLY A 46 -8.37 -5.42 -8.22
CA GLY A 46 -9.16 -4.97 -7.06
C GLY A 46 -10.22 -3.94 -7.37
N ASP A 47 -10.67 -3.29 -6.31
CA ASP A 47 -11.70 -2.26 -6.36
C ASP A 47 -11.08 -0.91 -6.77
N ALA A 48 -11.21 -0.56 -8.05
CA ALA A 48 -10.83 0.77 -8.55
C ALA A 48 -11.91 1.80 -8.21
N MET A 49 -11.48 3.01 -7.88
CA MET A 49 -12.39 4.10 -7.58
C MET A 49 -11.85 5.44 -8.08
N LEU A 50 -12.76 6.42 -8.17
CA LEU A 50 -12.43 7.80 -8.53
C LEU A 50 -12.58 8.69 -7.29
N ASP A 51 -11.52 9.35 -6.90
CA ASP A 51 -11.55 10.44 -5.93
C ASP A 51 -11.85 11.75 -6.65
N VAL A 52 -12.88 12.46 -6.23
CA VAL A 52 -13.30 13.75 -6.80
C VAL A 52 -13.19 14.82 -5.73
N TYR A 53 -12.54 15.92 -6.03
CA TYR A 53 -12.44 17.08 -5.16
C TYR A 53 -13.18 18.26 -5.79
N LEU A 54 -14.32 18.65 -5.19
CA LEU A 54 -15.05 19.87 -5.52
C LEU A 54 -14.52 20.97 -4.62
N VAL A 55 -13.73 21.88 -5.20
CA VAL A 55 -13.12 22.98 -4.45
C VAL A 55 -13.95 24.25 -4.67
N GLY A 56 -14.33 24.89 -3.57
CA GLY A 56 -15.22 26.04 -3.62
C GLY A 56 -15.10 26.97 -2.43
N GLU A 57 -16.03 27.90 -2.35
CA GLU A 57 -16.20 28.85 -1.26
C GLU A 57 -17.58 28.73 -0.64
N VAL A 58 -17.66 29.07 0.65
CA VAL A 58 -18.93 29.15 1.42
C VAL A 58 -19.12 30.58 1.87
N ASP A 59 -20.06 31.28 1.22
CA ASP A 59 -20.35 32.67 1.53
C ASP A 59 -21.75 32.88 2.13
N ARG A 60 -22.62 31.86 2.06
CA ARG A 60 -23.99 31.95 2.54
C ARG A 60 -24.52 30.61 3.06
N VAL A 61 -25.53 30.71 3.90
CA VAL A 61 -26.40 29.59 4.32
C VAL A 61 -27.55 29.49 3.33
N SER A 62 -28.00 28.27 3.04
CA SER A 62 -29.16 28.04 2.17
C SER A 62 -30.44 28.66 2.80
N PRO A 63 -31.30 29.31 1.98
CA PRO A 63 -32.65 29.73 2.46
C PRO A 63 -33.60 28.54 2.62
N GLU A 64 -33.28 27.37 2.07
CA GLU A 64 -34.15 26.18 2.09
C GLU A 64 -33.89 25.28 3.31
N ALA A 65 -32.68 25.33 3.88
CA ALA A 65 -32.27 24.53 5.05
C ALA A 65 -31.06 25.15 5.72
N PRO A 66 -30.79 24.89 7.02
CA PRO A 66 -29.62 25.42 7.73
C PRO A 66 -28.32 24.72 7.34
N VAL A 67 -27.98 24.72 6.06
CA VAL A 67 -26.81 24.12 5.47
C VAL A 67 -25.99 25.16 4.68
N PRO A 68 -24.65 25.08 4.65
CA PRO A 68 -23.82 25.96 3.84
C PRO A 68 -24.06 25.74 2.34
N VAL A 69 -24.02 26.80 1.56
CA VAL A 69 -23.99 26.74 0.09
C VAL A 69 -22.55 26.84 -0.36
N VAL A 70 -22.04 25.79 -1.01
CA VAL A 70 -20.70 25.78 -1.59
C VAL A 70 -20.78 26.19 -3.05
N THR A 71 -20.14 27.30 -3.40
CA THR A 71 -19.97 27.73 -4.81
C THR A 71 -18.69 27.08 -5.34
N VAL A 72 -18.84 26.04 -6.16
CA VAL A 72 -17.71 25.29 -6.73
C VAL A 72 -17.08 26.09 -7.87
N HIS A 73 -15.77 26.25 -7.84
CA HIS A 73 -15.01 26.92 -8.91
C HIS A 73 -13.91 26.02 -9.52
N ALA A 74 -13.61 24.86 -8.89
CA ALA A 74 -12.69 23.88 -9.47
C ALA A 74 -13.16 22.45 -9.14
N SER A 75 -12.95 21.53 -10.08
CA SER A 75 -13.09 20.10 -9.89
C SER A 75 -11.76 19.43 -10.23
N ARG A 76 -11.31 18.53 -9.37
CA ARG A 76 -10.09 17.72 -9.58
C ARG A 76 -10.44 16.27 -9.39
N HIS A 77 -9.83 15.42 -10.20
CA HIS A 77 -9.97 13.99 -10.11
C HIS A 77 -8.65 13.35 -9.68
N GLY A 78 -8.75 12.17 -9.09
CA GLY A 78 -7.61 11.32 -8.75
C GLY A 78 -8.04 9.86 -8.74
N LEU A 79 -7.07 8.97 -8.99
CA LEU A 79 -7.28 7.54 -8.92
C LEU A 79 -7.25 7.10 -7.45
N GLY A 80 -8.21 6.24 -7.05
CA GLY A 80 -8.31 5.68 -5.70
C GLY A 80 -8.33 4.16 -5.70
N GLY A 81 -8.07 3.54 -4.55
CA GLY A 81 -8.03 2.09 -4.37
C GLY A 81 -7.06 1.39 -5.31
N ALA A 82 -7.47 0.31 -5.95
CA ALA A 82 -6.63 -0.43 -6.89
C ALA A 82 -6.04 0.45 -8.01
N ALA A 83 -6.76 1.50 -8.44
CA ALA A 83 -6.26 2.42 -9.45
C ALA A 83 -5.15 3.33 -8.90
N ASN A 84 -5.20 3.72 -7.61
CA ASN A 84 -4.12 4.44 -6.95
C ASN A 84 -2.87 3.56 -6.77
N VAL A 85 -3.05 2.28 -6.40
CA VAL A 85 -1.92 1.31 -6.37
C VAL A 85 -1.27 1.22 -7.75
N ALA A 86 -2.07 1.14 -8.83
CA ALA A 86 -1.54 1.10 -10.20
C ALA A 86 -0.79 2.38 -10.57
N ALA A 87 -1.29 3.56 -10.18
CA ALA A 87 -0.60 4.84 -10.39
C ALA A 87 0.75 4.89 -9.64
N ASN A 88 0.81 4.40 -8.41
CA ASN A 88 2.05 4.29 -7.66
C ASN A 88 3.06 3.34 -8.31
N VAL A 89 2.62 2.19 -8.81
CA VAL A 89 3.48 1.25 -9.57
C VAL A 89 4.03 1.91 -10.83
N ALA A 90 3.19 2.64 -11.59
CA ALA A 90 3.62 3.36 -12.78
C ALA A 90 4.65 4.47 -12.45
N ALA A 91 4.47 5.18 -11.35
CA ALA A 91 5.40 6.23 -10.91
C ALA A 91 6.80 5.68 -10.57
N LEU A 92 6.92 4.37 -10.29
CA LEU A 92 8.21 3.67 -10.15
C LEU A 92 8.91 3.41 -11.50
N GLY A 93 8.23 3.62 -12.62
CA GLY A 93 8.68 3.27 -13.95
C GLY A 93 8.39 1.81 -14.35
N ALA A 94 7.69 1.04 -13.53
CA ALA A 94 7.28 -0.33 -13.80
C ALA A 94 6.09 -0.39 -14.78
N GLU A 95 6.00 -1.46 -15.58
CA GLU A 95 4.77 -1.75 -16.34
C GLU A 95 3.67 -2.20 -15.36
N CYS A 96 2.56 -1.48 -15.35
CA CYS A 96 1.42 -1.84 -14.50
C CYS A 96 0.19 -2.20 -15.35
N ARG A 97 -0.50 -3.27 -14.97
CA ARG A 97 -1.76 -3.73 -15.56
C ARG A 97 -2.84 -3.73 -14.50
N LEU A 98 -3.77 -2.78 -14.60
CA LEU A 98 -4.90 -2.67 -13.68
C LEU A 98 -6.07 -3.52 -14.17
N VAL A 99 -6.43 -4.54 -13.39
CA VAL A 99 -7.59 -5.41 -13.60
C VAL A 99 -8.68 -5.02 -12.62
N ALA A 100 -9.71 -4.31 -13.08
CA ALA A 100 -10.75 -3.77 -12.22
C ALA A 100 -12.09 -3.65 -12.95
N VAL A 101 -13.14 -3.34 -12.20
CA VAL A 101 -14.47 -3.08 -12.73
C VAL A 101 -14.81 -1.60 -12.59
N VAL A 102 -15.34 -1.02 -13.65
CA VAL A 102 -15.87 0.34 -13.67
C VAL A 102 -17.31 0.33 -14.24
N GLY A 103 -18.10 1.31 -13.90
CA GLY A 103 -19.44 1.50 -14.49
C GLY A 103 -19.38 2.01 -15.94
N ASP A 104 -20.51 1.92 -16.62
CA ASP A 104 -20.73 2.56 -17.93
C ASP A 104 -21.28 3.97 -17.70
N ASP A 105 -20.46 4.83 -17.07
CA ASP A 105 -20.83 6.17 -16.64
C ASP A 105 -19.68 7.17 -16.84
N THR A 106 -19.97 8.45 -16.58
CA THR A 106 -18.98 9.54 -16.73
C THR A 106 -17.76 9.37 -15.82
N ARG A 107 -17.93 8.74 -14.63
CA ARG A 107 -16.81 8.48 -13.72
C ARG A 107 -15.91 7.35 -14.21
N GLY A 108 -16.51 6.30 -14.82
CA GLY A 108 -15.76 5.25 -15.51
C GLY A 108 -14.97 5.81 -16.69
N ALA A 109 -15.51 6.75 -17.43
CA ALA A 109 -14.79 7.47 -18.47
C ALA A 109 -13.64 8.32 -17.86
N SER A 110 -13.88 9.00 -16.73
CA SER A 110 -12.82 9.75 -16.03
C SER A 110 -11.70 8.86 -15.54
N VAL A 111 -12.00 7.67 -14.97
CA VAL A 111 -10.95 6.69 -14.59
C VAL A 111 -10.07 6.33 -15.79
N ARG A 112 -10.66 6.10 -16.98
CA ARG A 112 -9.88 5.80 -18.20
C ARG A 112 -8.99 6.98 -18.60
N THR A 113 -9.52 8.20 -18.56
CA THR A 113 -8.74 9.42 -18.87
C THR A 113 -7.56 9.57 -17.91
N GLU A 114 -7.77 9.42 -16.60
CA GLU A 114 -6.68 9.49 -15.62
C GLU A 114 -5.62 8.38 -15.81
N LEU A 115 -6.04 7.17 -16.23
CA LEU A 115 -5.10 6.10 -16.59
C LEU A 115 -4.30 6.44 -17.84
N ASP A 116 -4.95 6.96 -18.88
CA ASP A 116 -4.31 7.37 -20.14
C ASP A 116 -3.27 8.48 -19.90
N ASP A 117 -3.58 9.46 -19.05
CA ASP A 117 -2.67 10.53 -18.65
C ASP A 117 -1.42 10.00 -17.93
N LEU A 118 -1.54 8.88 -17.22
CA LEU A 118 -0.44 8.17 -16.58
C LEU A 118 0.22 7.10 -17.47
N HIS A 119 -0.17 7.03 -18.75
CA HIS A 119 0.29 6.01 -19.70
C HIS A 119 0.01 4.55 -19.23
N LEU A 120 -1.04 4.36 -18.45
CA LEU A 120 -1.53 3.07 -18.02
C LEU A 120 -2.61 2.56 -18.98
N SER A 121 -2.47 1.30 -19.46
CA SER A 121 -3.47 0.70 -20.34
C SER A 121 -4.79 0.43 -19.61
N SER A 122 -5.91 0.80 -20.23
CA SER A 122 -7.27 0.46 -19.80
C SER A 122 -7.79 -0.88 -20.37
N ASP A 123 -6.95 -1.67 -21.07
CA ASP A 123 -7.33 -2.94 -21.76
C ASP A 123 -7.81 -4.05 -20.82
N TYR A 124 -7.49 -3.93 -19.55
CA TYR A 124 -7.85 -4.90 -18.51
C TYR A 124 -9.02 -4.43 -17.63
N LEU A 125 -9.58 -3.24 -17.90
CA LEU A 125 -10.80 -2.78 -17.25
C LEU A 125 -12.02 -3.49 -17.83
N VAL A 126 -12.89 -3.95 -16.94
CA VAL A 126 -14.20 -4.51 -17.31
C VAL A 126 -15.28 -3.48 -17.03
N VAL A 127 -16.16 -3.23 -18.01
CA VAL A 127 -17.30 -2.33 -17.85
C VAL A 127 -18.53 -3.12 -17.40
N ASP A 128 -19.13 -2.69 -16.30
CA ASP A 128 -20.40 -3.21 -15.79
C ASP A 128 -21.46 -2.11 -15.79
N SER A 129 -22.37 -2.16 -16.76
CA SER A 129 -23.48 -1.20 -16.84
C SER A 129 -24.54 -1.38 -15.74
N GLY A 130 -24.45 -2.43 -14.95
CA GLY A 130 -25.35 -2.71 -13.82
C GLY A 130 -24.94 -2.04 -12.52
N ARG A 131 -23.81 -1.33 -12.48
CA ARG A 131 -23.31 -0.64 -11.27
C ARG A 131 -22.67 0.70 -11.59
N PRO A 132 -22.71 1.68 -10.68
CA PRO A 132 -21.92 2.89 -10.82
C PRO A 132 -20.44 2.60 -10.64
N THR A 133 -19.58 3.44 -11.23
CA THR A 133 -18.16 3.49 -10.86
C THR A 133 -18.05 3.97 -9.43
N THR A 134 -17.37 3.22 -8.58
CA THR A 134 -17.12 3.62 -7.19
C THR A 134 -16.41 4.97 -7.16
N SER A 135 -16.97 5.92 -6.42
CA SER A 135 -16.38 7.25 -6.31
C SER A 135 -16.56 7.87 -4.94
N LYS A 136 -15.62 8.71 -4.55
CA LYS A 136 -15.60 9.48 -3.30
C LYS A 136 -15.46 10.96 -3.62
N THR A 137 -16.58 11.71 -3.58
CA THR A 137 -16.58 13.15 -3.85
C THR A 137 -16.41 13.91 -2.56
N ARG A 138 -15.30 14.63 -2.42
CA ARG A 138 -14.99 15.51 -1.28
C ARG A 138 -15.28 16.94 -1.67
N VAL A 139 -16.18 17.57 -0.94
CA VAL A 139 -16.48 19.00 -1.08
C VAL A 139 -15.58 19.76 -0.12
N VAL A 140 -14.70 20.62 -0.66
CA VAL A 140 -13.69 21.34 0.10
C VAL A 140 -13.92 22.84 -0.07
N ALA A 141 -14.01 23.57 1.04
CA ALA A 141 -14.09 25.02 1.06
C ALA A 141 -13.15 25.60 2.12
N ARG A 142 -12.42 26.67 1.78
CA ARG A 142 -11.45 27.32 2.67
C ARG A 142 -10.41 26.35 3.29
N GLY A 143 -9.98 25.35 2.50
CA GLY A 143 -9.02 24.33 2.97
C GLY A 143 -9.60 23.27 3.90
N GLN A 144 -10.91 23.25 4.15
CA GLN A 144 -11.58 22.27 5.01
C GLN A 144 -12.55 21.39 4.20
N GLN A 145 -12.57 20.09 4.49
CA GLN A 145 -13.56 19.18 3.94
C GLN A 145 -14.91 19.42 4.61
N MET A 146 -15.89 19.88 3.85
CA MET A 146 -17.25 20.16 4.31
C MET A 146 -18.12 18.92 4.32
N LEU A 147 -17.98 18.06 3.31
CA LEU A 147 -18.82 16.89 3.08
C LEU A 147 -18.07 15.88 2.22
N ARG A 148 -18.39 14.59 2.40
CA ARG A 148 -18.02 13.52 1.47
C ARG A 148 -19.29 12.82 0.97
N ILE A 149 -19.36 12.62 -0.34
CA ILE A 149 -20.44 11.90 -1.02
C ILE A 149 -19.81 10.64 -1.61
N ASP A 150 -20.27 9.47 -1.18
CA ASP A 150 -19.79 8.17 -1.67
C ASP A 150 -20.86 7.58 -2.57
N GLU A 151 -20.50 7.29 -3.84
CA GLU A 151 -21.33 6.51 -4.75
C GLU A 151 -20.67 5.16 -4.94
N GLU A 152 -21.27 4.14 -4.37
CA GLU A 152 -20.67 2.80 -4.33
C GLU A 152 -21.74 1.73 -4.15
N ILE A 153 -21.41 0.51 -4.62
CA ILE A 153 -22.19 -0.70 -4.38
C ILE A 153 -21.22 -1.75 -3.83
N GLU A 154 -21.64 -2.43 -2.76
CA GLU A 154 -20.87 -3.49 -2.13
C GLU A 154 -21.29 -4.90 -2.55
N ASP A 155 -22.36 -5.00 -3.36
CA ASP A 155 -22.84 -6.28 -3.86
C ASP A 155 -21.81 -6.92 -4.81
N PRO A 156 -21.69 -8.24 -4.80
CA PRO A 156 -20.83 -8.96 -5.73
C PRO A 156 -21.13 -8.62 -7.19
N ILE A 157 -20.09 -8.59 -8.02
CA ILE A 157 -20.23 -8.49 -9.47
C ILE A 157 -21.03 -9.68 -10.03
N SER A 158 -21.74 -9.46 -11.12
CA SER A 158 -22.53 -10.52 -11.78
C SER A 158 -21.63 -11.64 -12.30
N ALA A 159 -22.17 -12.86 -12.50
CA ALA A 159 -21.44 -13.99 -13.04
C ALA A 159 -20.78 -13.67 -14.40
N ARG A 160 -21.46 -12.89 -15.25
CA ARG A 160 -20.90 -12.46 -16.54
C ARG A 160 -19.66 -11.57 -16.34
N VAL A 161 -19.75 -10.58 -15.47
CA VAL A 161 -18.65 -9.64 -15.18
C VAL A 161 -17.49 -10.37 -14.52
N MET A 162 -17.79 -11.31 -13.60
CA MET A 162 -16.80 -12.18 -12.96
C MET A 162 -15.97 -12.97 -13.99
N GLU A 163 -16.61 -13.57 -14.99
CA GLU A 163 -15.90 -14.31 -16.06
C GLU A 163 -15.05 -13.38 -16.95
N GLN A 164 -15.57 -12.19 -17.26
CA GLN A 164 -14.81 -11.19 -18.03
C GLN A 164 -13.57 -10.73 -17.22
N LEU A 165 -13.74 -10.44 -15.93
CA LEU A 165 -12.66 -10.02 -15.04
C LEU A 165 -11.63 -11.14 -14.85
N GLY A 166 -12.08 -12.38 -14.64
CA GLY A 166 -11.21 -13.54 -14.55
C GLY A 166 -10.37 -13.75 -15.82
N SER A 167 -10.99 -13.57 -16.99
CA SER A 167 -10.29 -13.64 -18.27
C SER A 167 -9.30 -12.51 -18.48
N ALA A 168 -9.64 -11.28 -18.04
CA ALA A 168 -8.72 -10.14 -18.05
C ALA A 168 -7.51 -10.40 -17.12
N LEU A 169 -7.77 -10.92 -15.91
CA LEU A 169 -6.73 -11.27 -14.93
C LEU A 169 -5.77 -12.35 -15.48
N GLU A 170 -6.27 -13.38 -16.12
CA GLU A 170 -5.43 -14.39 -16.77
C GLU A 170 -4.53 -13.79 -17.86
N ARG A 171 -5.07 -12.91 -18.70
CA ARG A 171 -4.28 -12.24 -19.74
C ARG A 171 -3.21 -11.35 -19.11
N ALA A 172 -3.59 -10.58 -18.09
CA ALA A 172 -2.67 -9.68 -17.40
C ALA A 172 -1.50 -10.42 -16.73
N LEU A 173 -1.78 -11.60 -16.15
CA LEU A 173 -0.80 -12.39 -15.41
C LEU A 173 0.15 -13.23 -16.29
N ARG A 174 0.01 -13.29 -17.62
CA ARG A 174 0.79 -14.23 -18.47
C ARG A 174 2.30 -14.09 -18.31
N ASP A 175 2.81 -12.89 -18.22
CA ASP A 175 4.25 -12.56 -18.13
C ASP A 175 4.53 -11.57 -16.99
N ALA A 176 3.65 -11.51 -16.00
CA ALA A 176 3.81 -10.66 -14.82
C ALA A 176 4.91 -11.18 -13.88
N ASP A 177 5.47 -10.26 -13.10
CA ASP A 177 6.49 -10.51 -12.07
C ASP A 177 5.91 -10.45 -10.65
N ALA A 178 4.72 -9.84 -10.45
CA ALA A 178 3.99 -9.82 -9.18
C ALA A 178 2.50 -9.65 -9.39
N LEU A 179 1.70 -10.06 -8.38
CA LEU A 179 0.27 -9.81 -8.26
C LEU A 179 -0.01 -9.00 -6.99
N LEU A 180 -0.67 -7.85 -7.12
CA LEU A 180 -1.18 -7.05 -6.02
C LEU A 180 -2.71 -7.18 -6.00
N ILE A 181 -3.26 -7.43 -4.82
CA ILE A 181 -4.71 -7.57 -4.61
C ILE A 181 -5.15 -6.47 -3.66
N GLU A 182 -6.04 -5.60 -4.13
CA GLU A 182 -6.51 -4.42 -3.40
C GLU A 182 -8.00 -4.55 -3.13
N ASP A 183 -8.36 -4.99 -1.92
CA ASP A 183 -9.74 -5.23 -1.50
C ASP A 183 -10.29 -4.03 -0.73
N TYR A 184 -11.39 -3.45 -1.21
CA TYR A 184 -12.13 -2.39 -0.55
C TYR A 184 -13.59 -2.79 -0.26
N ASN A 185 -13.91 -4.10 -0.39
CA ASN A 185 -15.27 -4.63 -0.23
C ASN A 185 -16.31 -4.01 -1.19
N LYS A 186 -15.90 -3.59 -2.39
CA LYS A 186 -16.81 -3.03 -3.40
C LYS A 186 -17.30 -4.06 -4.41
N GLY A 187 -17.14 -5.34 -4.07
CA GLY A 187 -17.72 -6.47 -4.80
C GLY A 187 -16.96 -6.94 -6.02
N THR A 188 -15.83 -6.34 -6.38
CA THR A 188 -14.96 -6.81 -7.47
C THR A 188 -14.27 -8.12 -7.09
N LEU A 189 -13.74 -8.19 -5.87
CA LEU A 189 -13.03 -9.37 -5.37
C LEU A 189 -13.99 -10.37 -4.76
N VAL A 190 -14.66 -11.13 -5.63
CA VAL A 190 -15.44 -12.31 -5.23
C VAL A 190 -14.50 -13.53 -5.04
N PRO A 191 -14.89 -14.55 -4.24
CA PRO A 191 -14.04 -15.70 -3.96
C PRO A 191 -13.45 -16.36 -5.21
N GLN A 192 -14.20 -16.46 -6.30
CA GLN A 192 -13.76 -17.07 -7.56
C GLN A 192 -12.65 -16.27 -8.24
N VAL A 193 -12.71 -14.93 -8.20
CA VAL A 193 -11.65 -14.06 -8.75
C VAL A 193 -10.39 -14.18 -7.92
N ILE A 194 -10.53 -14.16 -6.58
CA ILE A 194 -9.42 -14.35 -5.64
C ILE A 194 -8.73 -15.69 -5.89
N GLU A 195 -9.50 -16.78 -5.90
CA GLU A 195 -8.96 -18.14 -6.12
C GLU A 195 -8.24 -18.26 -7.45
N ARG A 196 -8.81 -17.68 -8.53
CA ARG A 196 -8.21 -17.68 -9.86
C ARG A 196 -6.85 -16.97 -9.87
N GLY A 197 -6.77 -15.77 -9.32
CA GLY A 197 -5.52 -14.99 -9.18
C GLY A 197 -4.46 -15.73 -8.35
N MET A 198 -4.84 -16.20 -7.16
CA MET A 198 -3.96 -16.94 -6.25
C MET A 198 -3.45 -18.24 -6.88
N THR A 199 -4.29 -18.95 -7.63
CA THR A 199 -3.90 -20.19 -8.32
C THR A 199 -2.88 -19.94 -9.41
N ILE A 200 -3.08 -18.89 -10.24
CA ILE A 200 -2.13 -18.52 -11.30
C ILE A 200 -0.79 -18.08 -10.69
N ALA A 201 -0.85 -17.21 -9.70
CA ALA A 201 0.33 -16.71 -9.01
C ALA A 201 1.16 -17.87 -8.41
N ARG A 202 0.50 -18.81 -7.72
CA ARG A 202 1.15 -20.01 -7.16
C ARG A 202 1.83 -20.86 -8.22
N LYS A 203 1.15 -21.13 -9.34
CA LYS A 203 1.71 -21.93 -10.45
C LYS A 203 2.95 -21.30 -11.08
N ARG A 204 3.02 -19.97 -11.05
CA ARG A 204 4.13 -19.19 -11.61
C ARG A 204 5.15 -18.71 -10.56
N SER A 205 4.94 -19.07 -9.29
CA SER A 205 5.78 -18.61 -8.17
C SER A 205 5.89 -17.09 -8.10
N LEU A 206 4.81 -16.36 -8.43
CA LEU A 206 4.76 -14.92 -8.34
C LEU A 206 4.59 -14.49 -6.87
N PRO A 207 5.28 -13.46 -6.40
CA PRO A 207 4.95 -12.81 -5.15
C PRO A 207 3.54 -12.21 -5.23
N VAL A 208 2.75 -12.43 -4.17
CA VAL A 208 1.41 -11.88 -4.02
C VAL A 208 1.37 -10.98 -2.80
N VAL A 209 0.99 -9.72 -3.00
CA VAL A 209 0.76 -8.75 -1.91
C VAL A 209 -0.73 -8.46 -1.84
N VAL A 210 -1.29 -8.54 -0.65
CA VAL A 210 -2.73 -8.33 -0.41
C VAL A 210 -2.93 -7.20 0.58
N ASP A 211 -3.69 -6.18 0.19
CA ASP A 211 -4.33 -5.22 1.08
C ASP A 211 -5.77 -5.66 1.33
N PRO A 212 -6.07 -6.24 2.49
CA PRO A 212 -7.34 -6.90 2.73
C PRO A 212 -8.41 -5.95 3.25
N LYS A 213 -9.67 -6.35 3.04
CA LYS A 213 -10.82 -5.84 3.78
C LYS A 213 -11.61 -6.98 4.42
N PHE A 214 -12.55 -6.58 5.28
CA PHE A 214 -13.25 -7.45 6.21
C PHE A 214 -13.94 -8.67 5.57
N LYS A 215 -14.63 -8.52 4.42
CA LYS A 215 -15.45 -9.60 3.85
C LYS A 215 -14.62 -10.83 3.45
N ASN A 216 -13.44 -10.63 2.88
CA ASN A 216 -12.59 -11.69 2.34
C ASN A 216 -11.32 -11.94 3.17
N PHE A 217 -11.26 -11.44 4.41
CA PHE A 217 -10.03 -11.36 5.19
C PHE A 217 -9.23 -12.68 5.28
N PHE A 218 -9.89 -13.82 5.29
CA PHE A 218 -9.28 -15.15 5.37
C PHE A 218 -9.20 -15.89 4.03
N ALA A 219 -9.55 -15.23 2.91
CA ALA A 219 -9.59 -15.86 1.60
C ALA A 219 -8.22 -15.92 0.88
N TYR A 220 -7.23 -15.19 1.33
CA TYR A 220 -5.96 -14.97 0.64
C TYR A 220 -4.84 -15.92 1.06
N ARG A 221 -5.18 -17.17 1.34
CA ARG A 221 -4.23 -18.20 1.81
C ARG A 221 -3.10 -18.43 0.82
N GLY A 222 -1.86 -18.41 1.31
CA GLY A 222 -0.66 -18.55 0.50
C GLY A 222 -0.18 -17.25 -0.14
N ALA A 223 -0.71 -16.08 0.27
CA ALA A 223 -0.15 -14.79 -0.12
C ALA A 223 1.27 -14.64 0.44
N THR A 224 2.16 -14.02 -0.35
CA THR A 224 3.53 -13.72 0.09
C THR A 224 3.52 -12.67 1.18
N VAL A 225 2.67 -11.64 1.04
CA VAL A 225 2.49 -10.57 2.02
C VAL A 225 1.01 -10.29 2.21
N PHE A 226 0.59 -10.22 3.46
CA PHE A 226 -0.73 -9.77 3.85
C PHE A 226 -0.57 -8.50 4.69
N LYS A 227 -1.18 -7.39 4.24
CA LYS A 227 -0.92 -6.05 4.77
C LYS A 227 -2.18 -5.40 5.38
N PRO A 228 -2.68 -5.84 6.51
CA PRO A 228 -3.76 -5.15 7.20
C PRO A 228 -3.23 -3.92 7.97
N ASN A 229 -4.12 -3.01 8.32
CA ASN A 229 -3.86 -2.10 9.42
C ASN A 229 -4.21 -2.74 10.77
N ARG A 230 -3.81 -2.08 11.87
CA ARG A 230 -4.04 -2.57 13.22
C ARG A 230 -5.51 -2.89 13.48
N ARG A 231 -6.41 -1.96 13.14
CA ARG A 231 -7.85 -2.12 13.37
C ARG A 231 -8.46 -3.27 12.57
N GLU A 232 -8.04 -3.44 11.34
CA GLU A 232 -8.51 -4.54 10.48
C GLU A 232 -8.10 -5.89 11.07
N LEU A 233 -6.85 -6.02 11.51
CA LEU A 233 -6.37 -7.26 12.11
C LEU A 233 -7.06 -7.55 13.46
N GLU A 234 -7.17 -6.55 14.34
CA GLU A 234 -7.86 -6.70 15.65
C GLU A 234 -9.32 -7.12 15.47
N LEU A 235 -10.05 -6.49 14.53
CA LEU A 235 -11.43 -6.85 14.24
C LEU A 235 -11.56 -8.28 13.70
N ALA A 236 -10.67 -8.67 12.77
CA ALA A 236 -10.71 -10.00 12.17
C ALA A 236 -10.32 -11.11 13.16
N MET A 237 -9.38 -10.83 14.07
CA MET A 237 -8.92 -11.78 15.07
C MET A 237 -9.83 -11.81 16.32
N GLY A 238 -10.70 -10.81 16.49
CA GLY A 238 -11.58 -10.68 17.66
C GLY A 238 -10.84 -10.35 18.96
N ALA A 239 -9.61 -9.80 18.87
CA ALA A 239 -8.77 -9.48 20.01
C ALA A 239 -7.91 -8.25 19.74
N ALA A 240 -7.71 -7.42 20.77
CA ALA A 240 -6.76 -6.31 20.70
C ALA A 240 -5.32 -6.83 20.65
N LEU A 241 -4.47 -6.12 19.90
CA LEU A 241 -3.04 -6.45 19.78
C LEU A 241 -2.24 -5.67 20.85
N ASP A 242 -1.46 -6.40 21.62
CA ASP A 242 -0.41 -5.81 22.45
C ASP A 242 0.82 -5.59 21.59
N LEU A 243 1.07 -4.33 21.22
CA LEU A 243 2.21 -3.97 20.37
C LEU A 243 3.55 -3.96 21.13
N ALA A 244 3.52 -3.99 22.47
CA ALA A 244 4.73 -4.12 23.28
C ALA A 244 5.20 -5.58 23.33
N HIS A 245 4.24 -6.52 23.25
CA HIS A 245 4.50 -7.96 23.24
C HIS A 245 3.76 -8.58 22.05
N PRO A 246 4.30 -8.47 20.82
CA PRO A 246 3.60 -8.87 19.59
C PRO A 246 3.55 -10.39 19.37
N ASP A 247 3.57 -11.18 20.45
CA ASP A 247 3.58 -12.65 20.43
C ASP A 247 2.34 -13.26 19.76
N ALA A 248 1.26 -12.49 19.61
CA ALA A 248 0.06 -12.91 18.90
C ALA A 248 0.21 -12.87 17.35
N LEU A 249 1.24 -12.24 16.81
CA LEU A 249 1.43 -12.12 15.35
C LEU A 249 1.75 -13.46 14.67
N PRO A 250 2.57 -14.37 15.23
CA PRO A 250 2.76 -15.72 14.69
C PRO A 250 1.47 -16.53 14.61
N ASP A 251 0.60 -16.43 15.62
CA ASP A 251 -0.71 -17.08 15.62
C ASP A 251 -1.62 -16.51 14.51
N ALA A 252 -1.59 -15.19 14.33
CA ALA A 252 -2.31 -14.52 13.25
C ALA A 252 -1.82 -14.99 11.88
N LEU A 253 -0.49 -15.06 11.67
CA LEU A 253 0.12 -15.64 10.46
C LEU A 253 -0.38 -17.06 10.18
N GLY A 254 -0.40 -17.91 11.21
CA GLY A 254 -0.89 -19.29 11.11
C GLY A 254 -2.36 -19.38 10.70
N LYS A 255 -3.23 -18.56 11.30
CA LYS A 255 -4.67 -18.49 10.97
C LYS A 255 -4.90 -17.98 9.55
N LEU A 256 -4.16 -16.93 9.13
CA LEU A 256 -4.23 -16.37 7.79
C LEU A 256 -3.61 -17.29 6.74
N ALA A 257 -2.68 -18.16 7.16
CA ALA A 257 -1.91 -19.06 6.30
C ALA A 257 -1.17 -18.28 5.16
N VAL A 258 -0.48 -17.20 5.53
CA VAL A 258 0.33 -16.36 4.65
C VAL A 258 1.80 -16.43 5.04
N ASP A 259 2.71 -16.06 4.13
CA ASP A 259 4.16 -16.14 4.41
C ASP A 259 4.63 -14.99 5.32
N ASN A 260 4.10 -13.76 5.11
CA ASN A 260 4.49 -12.59 5.88
C ASN A 260 3.26 -11.73 6.20
N LEU A 261 3.23 -11.17 7.40
CA LEU A 261 2.25 -10.20 7.86
C LEU A 261 2.94 -8.84 8.03
N LEU A 262 2.57 -7.86 7.20
CA LEU A 262 3.04 -6.49 7.29
C LEU A 262 1.93 -5.63 7.90
N LEU A 263 1.98 -5.43 9.21
CA LEU A 263 0.97 -4.68 9.95
C LEU A 263 1.31 -3.19 9.92
N THR A 264 0.43 -2.36 9.33
CA THR A 264 0.60 -0.90 9.34
C THR A 264 0.00 -0.28 10.61
N LEU A 265 0.76 0.66 11.22
CA LEU A 265 0.47 1.25 12.53
C LEU A 265 0.33 2.77 12.47
N GLY A 266 0.15 3.35 11.28
CA GLY A 266 0.07 4.80 11.08
C GLY A 266 1.34 5.50 11.54
N ALA A 267 1.23 6.43 12.48
CA ALA A 267 2.37 7.21 13.00
C ALA A 267 3.46 6.36 13.69
N GLU A 268 3.16 5.13 14.12
CA GLU A 268 4.13 4.22 14.72
C GLU A 268 4.94 3.42 13.67
N GLY A 269 4.62 3.54 12.38
CA GLY A 269 5.28 2.81 11.29
C GLY A 269 4.65 1.45 11.02
N MET A 270 5.44 0.37 11.03
CA MET A 270 4.99 -0.98 10.67
C MET A 270 5.62 -2.05 11.56
N LEU A 271 4.93 -3.18 11.68
CA LEU A 271 5.48 -4.44 12.21
C LEU A 271 5.47 -5.48 11.08
N LEU A 272 6.61 -6.09 10.85
CA LEU A 272 6.75 -7.22 9.93
C LEU A 272 6.92 -8.50 10.74
N ALA A 273 5.98 -9.43 10.63
CA ALA A 273 6.11 -10.78 11.12
C ALA A 273 6.29 -11.75 9.94
N THR A 274 7.29 -12.62 10.00
CA THR A 274 7.64 -13.56 8.92
C THR A 274 7.37 -15.01 9.36
N LYS A 275 7.18 -15.92 8.43
CA LYS A 275 6.88 -17.33 8.71
C LYS A 275 7.97 -18.09 9.47
N ASP A 276 9.19 -17.59 9.48
CA ASP A 276 10.29 -18.12 10.29
C ASP A 276 10.29 -17.61 11.74
N GLY A 277 9.22 -16.89 12.13
CA GLY A 277 8.98 -16.41 13.49
C GLY A 277 9.69 -15.10 13.84
N GLN A 278 10.35 -14.45 12.87
CA GLN A 278 10.97 -13.16 13.13
C GLN A 278 9.93 -12.04 13.14
N ILE A 279 10.04 -11.13 14.12
CA ILE A 279 9.24 -9.92 14.20
C ILE A 279 10.19 -8.72 14.14
N THR A 280 9.95 -7.82 13.20
CA THR A 280 10.77 -6.63 12.99
C THR A 280 9.88 -5.39 13.10
N ARG A 281 10.24 -4.45 13.98
CA ARG A 281 9.62 -3.13 14.03
C ARG A 281 10.31 -2.18 13.05
N ILE A 282 9.53 -1.49 12.24
CA ILE A 282 10.00 -0.52 11.25
C ILE A 282 9.35 0.81 11.62
N PRO A 283 10.08 1.71 12.31
CA PRO A 283 9.56 3.02 12.71
C PRO A 283 9.19 3.86 11.49
N THR A 284 8.19 4.73 11.64
CA THR A 284 7.78 5.62 10.54
C THR A 284 8.92 6.53 10.08
N MET A 285 8.99 6.77 8.79
CA MET A 285 9.90 7.73 8.18
C MET A 285 9.24 9.09 7.91
N ALA A 286 7.95 9.22 8.21
CA ALA A 286 7.23 10.49 8.09
C ALA A 286 7.82 11.55 9.03
N ARG A 287 8.16 12.73 8.49
CA ARG A 287 8.61 13.89 9.26
C ARG A 287 7.47 14.83 9.58
N GLU A 288 6.59 15.02 8.62
CA GLU A 288 5.38 15.83 8.70
C GLU A 288 4.25 15.05 8.07
N VAL A 289 3.06 15.11 8.64
CA VAL A 289 1.87 14.43 8.12
C VAL A 289 0.89 15.51 7.68
N PHE A 290 0.62 15.56 6.38
CA PHE A 290 -0.36 16.46 5.81
C PHE A 290 -1.67 15.72 5.50
N ASP A 291 -1.58 14.58 4.84
CA ASP A 291 -2.72 13.71 4.51
C ASP A 291 -2.27 12.24 4.58
N VAL A 292 -3.09 11.39 5.14
CA VAL A 292 -2.80 9.95 5.24
C VAL A 292 -3.54 9.11 4.18
N SER A 293 -4.27 9.79 3.29
CA SER A 293 -5.04 9.14 2.23
C SER A 293 -4.11 8.55 1.17
N GLY A 294 -4.15 7.24 0.96
CA GLY A 294 -3.30 6.57 -0.04
C GLY A 294 -2.00 5.98 0.50
N ALA A 295 -1.64 6.25 1.77
CA ALA A 295 -0.42 5.70 2.37
C ALA A 295 -0.40 4.15 2.33
N GLY A 296 -1.54 3.50 2.58
CA GLY A 296 -1.69 2.05 2.46
C GLY A 296 -1.44 1.55 1.04
N ASP A 297 -2.03 2.23 0.06
CA ASP A 297 -1.88 1.92 -1.38
C ASP A 297 -0.43 2.08 -1.82
N THR A 298 0.24 3.15 -1.34
CA THR A 298 1.67 3.38 -1.58
C THR A 298 2.52 2.24 -1.02
N VAL A 299 2.26 1.79 0.23
CA VAL A 299 2.96 0.63 0.80
C VAL A 299 2.74 -0.61 -0.04
N THR A 300 1.49 -0.92 -0.45
CA THR A 300 1.16 -2.08 -1.29
C THR A 300 1.94 -2.06 -2.60
N ALA A 301 1.92 -0.92 -3.31
CA ALA A 301 2.61 -0.74 -4.59
C ALA A 301 4.13 -0.95 -4.46
N TRP A 302 4.75 -0.28 -3.47
CA TRP A 302 6.19 -0.33 -3.27
C TRP A 302 6.69 -1.69 -2.80
N VAL A 303 5.96 -2.36 -1.88
CA VAL A 303 6.28 -3.74 -1.46
C VAL A 303 6.21 -4.69 -2.65
N GLY A 304 5.14 -4.61 -3.44
CA GLY A 304 4.94 -5.50 -4.58
C GLY A 304 6.00 -5.32 -5.65
N ALA A 305 6.31 -4.08 -6.05
CA ALA A 305 7.35 -3.80 -7.02
C ALA A 305 8.75 -4.18 -6.51
N ALA A 306 9.03 -3.98 -5.21
CA ALA A 306 10.31 -4.37 -4.63
C ALA A 306 10.50 -5.89 -4.62
N LEU A 307 9.47 -6.65 -4.25
CA LEU A 307 9.51 -8.12 -4.32
C LEU A 307 9.67 -8.62 -5.76
N ALA A 308 8.94 -8.03 -6.72
CA ALA A 308 9.10 -8.30 -8.14
C ALA A 308 10.54 -8.02 -8.61
N GLY A 309 11.16 -6.95 -8.12
CA GLY A 309 12.56 -6.58 -8.37
C GLY A 309 13.59 -7.45 -7.64
N GLY A 310 13.17 -8.44 -6.86
CA GLY A 310 14.05 -9.37 -6.14
C GLY A 310 14.58 -8.83 -4.81
N ALA A 311 13.81 -7.96 -4.14
CA ALA A 311 14.08 -7.57 -2.77
C ALA A 311 13.73 -8.71 -1.79
N SER A 312 14.44 -8.79 -0.68
CA SER A 312 13.96 -9.51 0.49
C SER A 312 12.74 -8.81 1.10
N MET A 313 11.95 -9.53 1.89
CA MET A 313 10.77 -8.93 2.54
C MET A 313 11.12 -7.71 3.42
N ARG A 314 12.24 -7.78 4.14
CA ARG A 314 12.74 -6.64 4.94
C ARG A 314 13.10 -5.44 4.08
N GLU A 315 13.85 -5.64 3.00
CA GLU A 315 14.19 -4.55 2.07
C GLU A 315 12.93 -3.92 1.50
N ALA A 316 11.96 -4.74 1.06
CA ALA A 316 10.69 -4.27 0.53
C ALA A 316 9.90 -3.43 1.55
N ALA A 317 9.81 -3.88 2.80
CA ALA A 317 9.14 -3.15 3.87
C ALA A 317 9.84 -1.82 4.20
N HIS A 318 11.18 -1.79 4.22
CA HIS A 318 11.93 -0.54 4.46
C HIS A 318 11.76 0.46 3.31
N VAL A 319 11.86 0.03 2.06
CA VAL A 319 11.67 0.91 0.90
C VAL A 319 10.26 1.47 0.87
N ALA A 320 9.25 0.63 1.13
CA ALA A 320 7.85 1.07 1.22
C ALA A 320 7.60 2.06 2.38
N ASN A 321 8.30 1.91 3.51
CA ASN A 321 8.23 2.84 4.63
C ASN A 321 8.79 4.23 4.28
N PHE A 322 9.89 4.31 3.50
CA PHE A 322 10.36 5.59 2.96
C PHE A 322 9.32 6.22 2.05
N ALA A 323 8.75 5.45 1.13
CA ALA A 323 7.75 5.94 0.20
C ALA A 323 6.48 6.44 0.93
N ALA A 324 5.95 5.67 1.85
CA ALA A 324 4.79 6.07 2.65
C ALA A 324 5.07 7.34 3.47
N GLY A 325 6.27 7.46 4.06
CA GLY A 325 6.68 8.66 4.80
C GLY A 325 6.78 9.92 3.93
N ILE A 326 7.07 9.77 2.64
CA ILE A 326 7.08 10.88 1.68
C ILE A 326 5.64 11.22 1.26
N GLU A 327 4.84 10.20 0.98
CA GLU A 327 3.46 10.36 0.49
C GLU A 327 2.61 11.14 1.49
N VAL A 328 2.62 10.78 2.79
CA VAL A 328 1.81 11.45 3.82
C VAL A 328 2.19 12.92 4.06
N GLY A 329 3.35 13.37 3.58
CA GLY A 329 3.76 14.77 3.55
C GLY A 329 3.20 15.57 2.36
N LYS A 330 2.48 14.92 1.43
CA LYS A 330 1.87 15.56 0.26
C LYS A 330 0.37 15.77 0.48
N ALA A 331 -0.24 16.69 -0.26
CA ALA A 331 -1.67 16.95 -0.17
C ALA A 331 -2.46 16.01 -1.08
N GLY A 332 -3.45 15.32 -0.53
CA GLY A 332 -4.30 14.37 -1.25
C GLY A 332 -3.54 13.09 -1.64
N VAL A 333 -4.19 12.26 -2.46
CA VAL A 333 -3.56 11.02 -2.97
C VAL A 333 -2.44 11.39 -3.94
N ALA A 334 -1.20 11.07 -3.58
CA ALA A 334 -0.02 11.42 -4.35
C ALA A 334 0.88 10.22 -4.59
N THR A 335 1.51 10.17 -5.77
CA THR A 335 2.52 9.17 -6.07
C THR A 335 3.91 9.61 -5.60
N VAL A 336 4.80 8.65 -5.39
CA VAL A 336 6.17 8.85 -4.94
C VAL A 336 7.14 8.39 -6.02
N ALA A 337 8.07 9.26 -6.40
CA ALA A 337 9.09 8.93 -7.39
C ALA A 337 10.30 8.23 -6.73
N PRO A 338 11.02 7.36 -7.46
CA PRO A 338 12.26 6.73 -6.98
C PRO A 338 13.31 7.72 -6.48
N ALA A 339 13.42 8.88 -7.14
CA ALA A 339 14.35 9.94 -6.78
C ALA A 339 14.04 10.54 -5.38
N ASP A 340 12.74 10.68 -5.04
CA ASP A 340 12.32 11.17 -3.73
C ASP A 340 12.78 10.21 -2.63
N VAL A 341 12.63 8.89 -2.85
CA VAL A 341 13.04 7.86 -1.89
C VAL A 341 14.56 7.85 -1.70
N LEU A 342 15.34 8.00 -2.78
CA LEU A 342 16.80 8.11 -2.69
C LEU A 342 17.22 9.31 -1.84
N ALA A 343 16.63 10.48 -2.08
CA ALA A 343 16.95 11.71 -1.35
C ALA A 343 16.63 11.60 0.16
N VAL A 344 15.48 11.01 0.50
CA VAL A 344 15.09 10.81 1.91
C VAL A 344 15.98 9.76 2.58
N HIS A 345 16.32 8.68 1.89
CA HIS A 345 17.23 7.66 2.38
C HIS A 345 18.61 8.25 2.74
N GLU A 346 19.21 9.06 1.85
CA GLU A 346 20.48 9.74 2.13
C GLU A 346 20.40 10.63 3.37
N ALA A 347 19.40 11.50 3.40
CA ALA A 347 19.21 12.43 4.51
C ALA A 347 19.03 11.72 5.86
N TYR A 348 18.33 10.57 5.85
CA TYR A 348 18.11 9.75 7.05
C TYR A 348 19.42 9.17 7.58
N TYR A 349 20.20 8.51 6.74
CA TYR A 349 21.45 7.88 7.18
C TYR A 349 22.56 8.88 7.51
N ASP A 350 22.56 10.06 6.85
CA ASP A 350 23.45 11.16 7.22
C ASP A 350 23.14 11.71 8.62
N GLN A 351 21.86 11.86 8.93
CA GLN A 351 21.40 12.30 10.25
C GLN A 351 21.78 11.29 11.34
N LEU A 352 21.57 9.99 11.11
CA LEU A 352 21.98 8.93 12.03
C LEU A 352 23.48 8.93 12.23
N GLY A 353 24.27 9.12 11.17
CA GLY A 353 25.72 9.21 11.26
C GLY A 353 26.20 10.43 12.06
N LYS A 354 25.49 11.54 12.03
CA LYS A 354 25.80 12.72 12.87
C LYS A 354 25.49 12.45 14.33
N LEU A 355 24.31 11.93 14.65
CA LEU A 355 23.90 11.62 16.04
C LEU A 355 24.87 10.63 16.70
N ARG A 356 25.36 9.63 15.99
CA ARG A 356 26.39 8.70 16.48
C ARG A 356 27.72 9.39 16.78
N ARG A 357 28.19 10.28 15.89
CA ARG A 357 29.45 11.02 16.14
C ARG A 357 29.34 11.97 17.33
N GLU A 358 28.14 12.43 17.65
CA GLU A 358 27.84 13.29 18.78
C GLU A 358 27.55 12.52 20.08
N GLY A 359 27.55 11.16 20.03
CA GLY A 359 27.27 10.31 21.18
C GLY A 359 25.79 10.41 21.67
N LEU A 360 24.86 10.77 20.75
CA LEU A 360 23.44 10.90 21.04
C LEU A 360 22.64 9.63 20.64
N LEU A 361 23.32 8.66 20.07
CA LEU A 361 22.83 7.31 19.73
C LEU A 361 23.91 6.27 20.05
#